data_4a759a9f2649007095e15048ccbec9ea
#
_entry.id   4a759a9f2649007095e15048ccbec9ea
#
_cell.length_a   1.000
_cell.length_b   1.000
_cell.length_c   1.000
_cell.angle_alpha   90.00
_cell.angle_beta   90.00
_cell.angle_gamma   90.00
#
_symmetry.space_group_name_H-M   'P 1'
#
loop_
_entity.id
_entity.type
_entity.pdbx_description
1 polymer ?
#
loop_
_entity_poly.entity_id
_entity_poly.type
_entity_poly.pdbx_seq_one_letter_code
_entity_poly.pdbx_strand_id
1 'polypeptide(L)'
;MPELTWQGKAQVKLHHLDVPFHLLNKQYDFHAAAGSPDNRSDNILIHGDNLLALKSLLPEFGGRIHCIYIDPPYNTGNENWVYNDNVNDPRIQKWLGEVVGKEGEDFSRHDKWLCMMYPRLKLLKQLLAEDGVIFISIDDNEQANLRLICDEIFGYSNFVSNIHWRRSESQNNNATHLSTVGEHIIVYAKIKINLYSTK
;
A
#
# COMPACT_ATOMS: atom_id res chain seq x y z
N MET A 1 20.33 -3.23 -10.29
CA MET A 1 19.23 -2.23 -10.40
C MET A 1 19.58 -1.05 -9.53
N PRO A 2 19.19 0.17 -9.89
CA PRO A 2 19.31 1.28 -8.96
C PRO A 2 18.51 0.96 -7.70
N GLU A 3 19.08 1.23 -6.53
CA GLU A 3 18.45 1.04 -5.23
C GLU A 3 18.01 2.41 -4.72
N LEU A 4 16.73 2.55 -4.37
CA LEU A 4 16.23 3.76 -3.70
C LEU A 4 16.69 3.73 -2.24
N THR A 5 17.41 4.75 -1.81
CA THR A 5 17.83 4.93 -0.42
C THR A 5 17.09 6.11 0.20
N TRP A 6 16.59 5.94 1.42
CA TRP A 6 15.94 6.98 2.20
C TRP A 6 16.27 6.84 3.67
N GLN A 7 16.02 7.90 4.42
CA GLN A 7 16.24 7.88 5.86
C GLN A 7 15.20 6.95 6.53
N GLY A 8 15.68 5.91 7.23
CA GLY A 8 14.82 4.91 7.88
C GLY A 8 14.67 3.59 7.11
N LYS A 9 15.20 3.47 5.90
CA LYS A 9 15.10 2.22 5.13
C LYS A 9 15.62 1.01 5.91
N ALA A 10 16.77 1.14 6.57
CA ALA A 10 17.38 0.05 7.32
C ALA A 10 16.48 -0.46 8.44
N GLN A 11 15.72 0.43 9.10
CA GLN A 11 14.83 0.12 10.19
C GLN A 11 13.57 -0.63 9.72
N VAL A 12 13.02 -0.25 8.56
CA VAL A 12 11.76 -0.82 8.05
C VAL A 12 11.95 -2.02 7.13
N LYS A 13 13.17 -2.27 6.65
CA LYS A 13 13.45 -3.33 5.66
C LYS A 13 12.98 -4.72 6.10
N LEU A 14 13.13 -5.04 7.37
CA LEU A 14 12.73 -6.31 7.97
C LEU A 14 11.52 -6.18 8.92
N HIS A 15 11.00 -4.97 9.12
CA HIS A 15 9.93 -4.71 10.09
C HIS A 15 8.69 -5.59 9.88
N HIS A 16 8.32 -5.91 8.64
CA HIS A 16 7.21 -6.81 8.33
C HIS A 16 7.37 -8.23 8.94
N LEU A 17 8.58 -8.65 9.30
CA LEU A 17 8.83 -9.90 10.01
C LEU A 17 8.52 -9.79 11.50
N ASP A 18 8.80 -8.63 12.10
CA ASP A 18 8.64 -8.36 13.53
C ASP A 18 7.20 -7.97 13.91
N VAL A 19 6.35 -7.67 12.94
CA VAL A 19 4.92 -7.37 13.17
C VAL A 19 4.25 -8.60 13.79
N PRO A 20 3.58 -8.47 14.95
CA PRO A 20 2.94 -9.60 15.61
C PRO A 20 1.67 -10.05 14.87
N PHE A 21 1.35 -11.33 15.01
CA PHE A 21 0.06 -11.87 14.61
C PHE A 21 -0.99 -11.55 15.68
N HIS A 22 -2.16 -11.10 15.24
CA HIS A 22 -3.32 -10.88 16.10
C HIS A 22 -4.45 -11.84 15.71
N LEU A 23 -5.28 -12.19 16.68
CA LEU A 23 -6.51 -12.92 16.41
C LEU A 23 -7.55 -11.96 15.84
N LEU A 24 -8.15 -12.34 14.73
CA LEU A 24 -9.28 -11.63 14.17
C LEU A 24 -10.55 -12.08 14.88
N ASN A 25 -11.10 -11.23 15.75
CA ASN A 25 -12.31 -11.54 16.53
C ASN A 25 -13.54 -11.14 15.72
N LYS A 26 -14.33 -12.12 15.33
CA LYS A 26 -15.63 -11.91 14.69
C LYS A 26 -16.56 -11.14 15.63
N GLN A 27 -17.09 -10.02 15.17
CA GLN A 27 -18.01 -9.18 15.93
C GLN A 27 -19.47 -9.46 15.57
N TYR A 28 -19.79 -9.48 14.29
CA TYR A 28 -21.13 -9.72 13.78
C TYR A 28 -21.11 -10.12 12.29
N ASP A 29 -22.23 -10.59 11.81
CA ASP A 29 -22.48 -10.83 10.39
C ASP A 29 -23.56 -9.88 9.88
N PHE A 30 -23.37 -9.42 8.64
CA PHE A 30 -24.42 -8.80 7.87
C PHE A 30 -25.01 -9.84 6.90
N HIS A 31 -26.32 -9.99 6.94
CA HIS A 31 -27.03 -10.80 5.98
C HIS A 31 -27.85 -9.90 5.06
N ALA A 32 -27.88 -10.20 3.76
CA ALA A 32 -28.78 -9.51 2.86
C ALA A 32 -30.25 -9.76 3.26
N ALA A 33 -31.14 -8.82 2.90
CA ALA A 33 -32.57 -8.96 3.21
C ALA A 33 -33.15 -10.26 2.65
N ALA A 34 -34.12 -10.84 3.36
CA ALA A 34 -34.81 -12.04 2.90
C ALA A 34 -35.37 -11.84 1.49
N GLY A 35 -35.05 -12.74 0.58
CA GLY A 35 -35.44 -12.65 -0.85
C GLY A 35 -34.37 -12.06 -1.79
N SER A 36 -33.24 -11.62 -1.29
CA SER A 36 -32.08 -11.28 -2.15
C SER A 36 -31.54 -12.54 -2.83
N PRO A 37 -31.11 -12.46 -4.11
CA PRO A 37 -30.75 -13.64 -4.90
C PRO A 37 -29.51 -14.38 -4.40
N ASP A 38 -28.66 -13.79 -3.60
CA ASP A 38 -27.50 -14.46 -3.02
C ASP A 38 -27.18 -13.92 -1.62
N ASN A 39 -27.42 -14.77 -0.62
CA ASN A 39 -27.11 -14.51 0.79
C ASN A 39 -25.79 -15.15 1.23
N ARG A 40 -25.05 -15.77 0.32
CA ARG A 40 -23.77 -16.41 0.61
C ARG A 40 -22.66 -15.48 0.17
N SER A 41 -22.26 -14.59 1.08
CA SER A 41 -21.09 -13.74 0.89
C SER A 41 -20.08 -14.10 1.95
N ASP A 42 -18.96 -14.66 1.53
CA ASP A 42 -17.78 -14.88 2.37
C ASP A 42 -16.92 -13.62 2.48
N ASN A 43 -17.51 -12.43 2.23
CA ASN A 43 -16.84 -11.15 2.34
C ASN A 43 -16.51 -10.84 3.79
N ILE A 44 -15.32 -10.35 4.04
CA ILE A 44 -14.82 -10.01 5.37
C ILE A 44 -14.47 -8.51 5.39
N LEU A 45 -15.01 -7.79 6.39
CA LEU A 45 -14.58 -6.44 6.72
C LEU A 45 -13.74 -6.49 7.99
N ILE A 46 -12.48 -6.05 7.90
CA ILE A 46 -11.55 -6.03 9.04
C ILE A 46 -11.35 -4.58 9.46
N HIS A 47 -11.67 -4.29 10.73
CA HIS A 47 -11.49 -2.98 11.33
C HIS A 47 -10.29 -3.02 12.29
N GLY A 48 -9.30 -2.13 12.07
CA GLY A 48 -8.09 -2.03 12.91
C GLY A 48 -6.91 -1.43 12.15
N ASP A 49 -5.72 -1.49 12.78
CA ASP A 49 -4.47 -1.15 12.11
C ASP A 49 -4.21 -2.10 10.94
N ASN A 50 -4.02 -1.54 9.74
CA ASN A 50 -3.90 -2.35 8.53
C ASN A 50 -2.59 -3.14 8.45
N LEU A 51 -1.50 -2.70 9.08
CA LEU A 51 -0.24 -3.46 9.12
C LEU A 51 -0.40 -4.74 9.97
N LEU A 52 -1.07 -4.62 11.13
CA LEU A 52 -1.41 -5.75 11.99
C LEU A 52 -2.41 -6.69 11.31
N ALA A 53 -3.43 -6.13 10.64
CA ALA A 53 -4.42 -6.89 9.88
C ALA A 53 -3.76 -7.71 8.75
N LEU A 54 -2.92 -7.08 7.93
CA LEU A 54 -2.19 -7.75 6.85
C LEU A 54 -1.34 -8.92 7.37
N LYS A 55 -0.61 -8.71 8.48
CA LYS A 55 0.17 -9.79 9.11
C LYS A 55 -0.72 -10.93 9.57
N SER A 56 -1.86 -10.61 10.19
CA SER A 56 -2.79 -11.58 10.77
C SER A 56 -3.55 -12.38 9.70
N LEU A 57 -3.64 -11.88 8.47
CA LEU A 57 -4.23 -12.60 7.34
C LEU A 57 -3.28 -13.67 6.73
N LEU A 58 -1.97 -13.57 6.95
CA LEU A 58 -1.00 -14.47 6.30
C LEU A 58 -1.23 -15.96 6.59
N PRO A 59 -1.56 -16.41 7.82
CA PRO A 59 -1.75 -17.83 8.09
C PRO A 59 -2.85 -18.47 7.25
N GLU A 60 -3.90 -17.71 6.92
CA GLU A 60 -5.05 -18.21 6.16
C GLU A 60 -4.97 -17.88 4.67
N PHE A 61 -4.54 -16.66 4.33
CA PHE A 61 -4.60 -16.12 2.97
C PHE A 61 -3.23 -15.97 2.28
N GLY A 62 -2.13 -16.36 2.94
CA GLY A 62 -0.79 -16.29 2.35
C GLY A 62 -0.71 -17.05 1.03
N GLY A 63 -0.30 -16.36 -0.05
CA GLY A 63 -0.19 -16.95 -1.39
C GLY A 63 -1.50 -17.31 -2.07
N ARG A 64 -2.66 -16.78 -1.61
CA ARG A 64 -3.98 -17.16 -2.10
C ARG A 64 -4.79 -16.03 -2.71
N ILE A 65 -4.36 -14.78 -2.56
CA ILE A 65 -5.08 -13.61 -3.06
C ILE A 65 -4.70 -13.34 -4.51
N HIS A 66 -5.67 -13.37 -5.42
CA HIS A 66 -5.43 -13.18 -6.85
C HIS A 66 -5.45 -11.70 -7.27
N CYS A 67 -6.20 -10.86 -6.55
CA CYS A 67 -6.28 -9.44 -6.86
C CYS A 67 -6.25 -8.61 -5.57
N ILE A 68 -5.35 -7.64 -5.53
CA ILE A 68 -5.26 -6.65 -4.45
C ILE A 68 -5.42 -5.27 -5.09
N TYR A 69 -6.25 -4.42 -4.49
CA TYR A 69 -6.31 -3.00 -4.77
C TYR A 69 -6.04 -2.21 -3.50
N ILE A 70 -5.16 -1.23 -3.58
CA ILE A 70 -4.90 -0.30 -2.49
C ILE A 70 -4.91 1.15 -2.99
N ASP A 71 -5.37 2.03 -2.12
CA ASP A 71 -5.41 3.48 -2.31
C ASP A 71 -4.73 4.14 -1.11
N PRO A 72 -3.37 4.21 -1.11
CA PRO A 72 -2.63 4.78 0.01
C PRO A 72 -2.75 6.30 0.05
N PRO A 73 -2.37 6.96 1.17
CA PRO A 73 -2.24 8.42 1.21
C PRO A 73 -1.31 8.92 0.11
N TYR A 74 -1.72 9.96 -0.64
CA TYR A 74 -0.94 10.50 -1.76
C TYR A 74 0.20 11.44 -1.33
N ASN A 75 0.26 11.75 -0.05
CA ASN A 75 1.32 12.58 0.53
C ASN A 75 1.41 13.98 -0.09
N THR A 76 0.26 14.61 -0.33
CA THR A 76 0.15 15.92 -1.00
C THR A 76 0.69 17.08 -0.17
N GLY A 77 0.97 16.88 1.12
CA GLY A 77 1.39 17.91 2.08
C GLY A 77 0.23 18.69 2.70
N ASN A 78 -0.99 18.53 2.19
CA ASN A 78 -2.22 19.16 2.72
C ASN A 78 -3.01 18.20 3.62
N GLU A 79 -2.62 16.97 3.68
CA GLU A 79 -3.24 15.96 4.51
C GLU A 79 -2.69 16.11 5.93
N ASN A 80 -3.57 16.22 6.94
CA ASN A 80 -3.21 16.05 8.34
C ASN A 80 -2.87 14.58 8.62
N TRP A 81 -2.12 13.98 7.69
CA TRP A 81 -1.69 12.62 7.78
C TRP A 81 -0.53 12.55 8.77
N VAL A 82 -0.83 12.10 9.95
CA VAL A 82 0.18 11.76 10.95
C VAL A 82 0.51 10.29 10.74
N TYR A 83 1.78 9.99 10.46
CA TYR A 83 2.29 8.63 10.54
C TYR A 83 2.12 8.15 12.00
N ASN A 84 0.96 7.59 12.27
CA ASN A 84 0.57 7.07 13.57
C ASN A 84 0.40 5.56 13.49
N ASP A 85 1.39 4.87 12.92
CA ASP A 85 1.50 3.47 13.20
C ASP A 85 1.83 3.35 14.67
N ASN A 86 0.94 2.78 15.47
CA ASN A 86 1.21 2.29 16.82
C ASN A 86 2.25 1.15 16.72
N VAL A 87 3.37 1.47 16.11
CA VAL A 87 4.50 0.58 16.03
C VAL A 87 5.09 0.54 17.43
N ASN A 88 4.74 -0.47 18.18
CA ASN A 88 5.30 -0.73 19.52
C ASN A 88 6.79 -1.15 19.46
N ASP A 89 7.47 -0.97 18.34
CA ASP A 89 8.92 -1.11 18.27
C ASP A 89 9.57 0.17 18.79
N PRO A 90 10.23 0.14 19.98
CA PRO A 90 10.86 1.32 20.59
C PRO A 90 11.92 1.95 19.66
N ARG A 91 12.51 1.18 18.75
CA ARG A 91 13.52 1.65 17.79
C ARG A 91 12.89 2.53 16.71
N ILE A 92 11.72 2.12 16.21
CA ILE A 92 10.99 2.89 15.19
C ILE A 92 10.34 4.11 15.83
N GLN A 93 9.76 3.99 17.03
CA GLN A 93 9.21 5.11 17.78
C GLN A 93 10.29 6.17 18.11
N LYS A 94 11.45 5.73 18.56
CA LYS A 94 12.58 6.64 18.85
C LYS A 94 13.06 7.33 17.57
N TRP A 95 13.23 6.58 16.50
CA TRP A 95 13.62 7.12 15.21
C TRP A 95 12.57 8.09 14.64
N LEU A 96 11.29 7.73 14.68
CA LEU A 96 10.20 8.61 14.28
C LEU A 96 10.20 9.90 15.11
N GLY A 97 10.40 9.82 16.43
CA GLY A 97 10.49 11.00 17.30
C GLY A 97 11.70 11.89 17.01
N GLU A 98 12.84 11.30 16.66
CA GLU A 98 14.07 12.03 16.36
C GLU A 98 14.05 12.67 14.95
N VAL A 99 13.43 12.04 13.97
CA VAL A 99 13.41 12.47 12.56
C VAL A 99 12.13 13.25 12.22
N VAL A 100 11.00 12.87 12.79
CA VAL A 100 9.67 13.46 12.56
C VAL A 100 9.45 14.72 13.38
N GLY A 101 10.14 14.87 14.51
CA GLY A 101 9.97 16.01 15.42
C GLY A 101 10.52 17.35 14.92
N LYS A 102 11.19 17.39 13.78
CA LYS A 102 11.64 18.63 13.13
C LYS A 102 10.79 18.87 11.90
N GLU A 103 9.67 19.54 12.10
CA GLU A 103 8.82 20.05 11.03
C GLU A 103 9.59 21.00 10.14
N GLY A 104 9.53 20.82 8.83
CA GLY A 104 9.86 21.85 7.89
C GLY A 104 10.57 21.47 6.60
N GLU A 105 11.07 20.24 6.43
CA GLU A 105 11.74 19.87 5.19
C GLU A 105 10.94 18.83 4.39
N ASP A 106 10.73 19.13 3.12
CA ASP A 106 9.97 18.34 2.15
C ASP A 106 10.51 16.89 2.02
N PHE A 107 11.81 16.71 2.20
CA PHE A 107 12.50 15.42 2.17
C PHE A 107 12.03 14.46 3.28
N SER A 108 11.77 14.95 4.49
CA SER A 108 11.34 14.10 5.60
C SER A 108 9.93 13.50 5.38
N ARG A 109 9.10 14.14 4.57
CA ARG A 109 7.74 13.69 4.24
C ARG A 109 7.75 12.43 3.38
N HIS A 110 8.58 12.41 2.33
CA HIS A 110 8.74 11.24 1.45
C HIS A 110 9.36 10.06 2.18
N ASP A 111 10.35 10.30 3.04
CA ASP A 111 10.99 9.26 3.85
C ASP A 111 9.98 8.57 4.80
N LYS A 112 9.10 9.35 5.43
CA LYS A 112 8.02 8.84 6.29
C LYS A 112 7.05 7.96 5.50
N TRP A 113 6.64 8.45 4.33
CA TRP A 113 5.73 7.73 3.45
C TRP A 113 6.34 6.40 2.99
N LEU A 114 7.59 6.39 2.60
CA LEU A 114 8.33 5.19 2.21
C LEU A 114 8.46 4.20 3.38
N CYS A 115 8.72 4.67 4.59
CA CYS A 115 8.77 3.85 5.80
C CYS A 115 7.42 3.20 6.13
N MET A 116 6.32 3.91 5.92
CA MET A 116 4.96 3.40 6.09
C MET A 116 4.61 2.34 5.04
N MET A 117 4.91 2.61 3.78
CA MET A 117 4.50 1.75 2.66
C MET A 117 5.34 0.47 2.55
N TYR A 118 6.63 0.52 2.82
CA TYR A 118 7.54 -0.59 2.57
C TYR A 118 7.13 -1.91 3.27
N PRO A 119 6.89 -1.95 4.59
CA PRO A 119 6.47 -3.18 5.27
C PRO A 119 5.10 -3.67 4.81
N ARG A 120 4.17 -2.76 4.47
CA ARG A 120 2.84 -3.10 3.94
C ARG A 120 2.94 -3.78 2.59
N LEU A 121 3.72 -3.23 1.66
CA LEU A 121 3.95 -3.81 0.34
C LEU A 121 4.61 -5.19 0.43
N LYS A 122 5.52 -5.40 1.40
CA LYS A 122 6.11 -6.71 1.68
C LYS A 122 5.05 -7.74 2.09
N LEU A 123 4.13 -7.39 2.99
CA LEU A 123 3.05 -8.27 3.43
C LEU A 123 2.03 -8.52 2.31
N LEU A 124 1.66 -7.49 1.56
CA LEU A 124 0.77 -7.60 0.40
C LEU A 124 1.33 -8.57 -0.64
N LYS A 125 2.63 -8.50 -0.94
CA LYS A 125 3.29 -9.48 -1.81
C LYS A 125 3.19 -10.91 -1.29
N GLN A 126 3.30 -11.11 0.04
CA GLN A 126 3.17 -12.44 0.64
C GLN A 126 1.74 -13.00 0.54
N LEU A 127 0.73 -12.15 0.57
CA LEU A 127 -0.67 -12.54 0.39
C LEU A 127 -0.99 -12.93 -1.06
N LEU A 128 -0.33 -12.31 -2.06
CA LEU A 128 -0.59 -12.59 -3.47
C LEU A 128 -0.31 -14.06 -3.83
N ALA A 129 -1.21 -14.64 -4.61
CA ALA A 129 -1.01 -15.90 -5.34
C ALA A 129 0.08 -15.72 -6.41
N GLU A 130 0.64 -16.81 -6.93
CA GLU A 130 1.70 -16.77 -7.93
C GLU A 130 1.25 -16.10 -9.25
N ASP A 131 -0.04 -16.19 -9.58
CA ASP A 131 -0.73 -15.51 -10.69
C ASP A 131 -1.46 -14.23 -10.26
N GLY A 132 -1.25 -13.80 -9.01
CA GLY A 132 -1.91 -12.64 -8.44
C GLY A 132 -1.31 -11.30 -8.90
N VAL A 133 -2.15 -10.27 -8.85
CA VAL A 133 -1.85 -8.91 -9.30
C VAL A 133 -2.24 -7.89 -8.25
N ILE A 134 -1.45 -6.83 -8.12
CA ILE A 134 -1.75 -5.68 -7.27
C ILE A 134 -1.88 -4.40 -8.10
N PHE A 135 -2.91 -3.62 -7.80
CA PHE A 135 -3.19 -2.29 -8.34
C PHE A 135 -3.03 -1.28 -7.21
N ILE A 136 -2.30 -0.21 -7.46
CA ILE A 136 -1.99 0.82 -6.47
C ILE A 136 -2.29 2.19 -7.07
N SER A 137 -3.31 2.87 -6.55
CA SER A 137 -3.61 4.26 -6.93
C SER A 137 -2.61 5.21 -6.30
N ILE A 138 -2.17 6.22 -7.05
CA ILE A 138 -1.25 7.25 -6.59
C ILE A 138 -1.30 8.46 -7.52
N ASP A 139 -0.92 9.63 -7.02
CA ASP A 139 -0.67 10.81 -7.84
C ASP A 139 0.82 11.05 -8.10
N ASP A 140 1.15 12.16 -8.77
CA ASP A 140 2.52 12.54 -9.13
C ASP A 140 3.44 12.75 -7.92
N ASN A 141 2.91 13.01 -6.70
CA ASN A 141 3.74 13.28 -5.53
C ASN A 141 4.61 12.08 -5.15
N GLU A 142 4.04 10.87 -5.18
CA GLU A 142 4.75 9.64 -4.76
C GLU A 142 4.86 8.58 -5.86
N GLN A 143 4.38 8.83 -7.08
CA GLN A 143 4.40 7.85 -8.16
C GLN A 143 5.80 7.28 -8.44
N ALA A 144 6.81 8.15 -8.53
CA ALA A 144 8.19 7.75 -8.80
C ALA A 144 8.78 6.92 -7.65
N ASN A 145 8.57 7.33 -6.40
CA ASN A 145 9.02 6.63 -5.20
C ASN A 145 8.34 5.27 -5.08
N LEU A 146 7.01 5.23 -5.27
CA LEU A 146 6.23 3.98 -5.27
C LEU A 146 6.74 3.01 -6.32
N ARG A 147 7.02 3.49 -7.54
CA ARG A 147 7.53 2.66 -8.60
C ARG A 147 8.86 2.01 -8.22
N LEU A 148 9.80 2.78 -7.65
CA LEU A 148 11.12 2.28 -7.27
C LEU A 148 11.06 1.25 -6.12
N ILE A 149 10.24 1.48 -5.08
CA ILE A 149 10.10 0.50 -4.00
C ILE A 149 9.35 -0.76 -4.46
N CYS A 150 8.39 -0.64 -5.38
CA CYS A 150 7.73 -1.78 -5.98
C CYS A 150 8.69 -2.59 -6.87
N ASP A 151 9.57 -1.94 -7.65
CA ASP A 151 10.61 -2.63 -8.41
C ASP A 151 11.55 -3.42 -7.49
N GLU A 152 11.89 -2.89 -6.30
CA GLU A 152 12.70 -3.60 -5.30
C GLU A 152 11.94 -4.78 -4.67
N ILE A 153 10.67 -4.59 -4.31
CA ILE A 153 9.88 -5.57 -3.59
C ILE A 153 9.35 -6.67 -4.51
N PHE A 154 8.68 -6.30 -5.60
CA PHE A 154 8.06 -7.25 -6.53
C PHE A 154 9.03 -7.75 -7.59
N GLY A 155 10.04 -6.95 -7.92
CA GLY A 155 10.98 -7.17 -9.01
C GLY A 155 10.58 -6.39 -10.26
N TYR A 156 11.53 -5.73 -10.91
CA TYR A 156 11.33 -4.93 -12.12
C TYR A 156 10.64 -5.72 -13.24
N SER A 157 10.99 -7.00 -13.41
CA SER A 157 10.40 -7.88 -14.44
C SER A 157 8.90 -8.14 -14.23
N ASN A 158 8.40 -7.95 -13.02
CA ASN A 158 7.00 -8.17 -12.65
C ASN A 158 6.14 -6.90 -12.77
N PHE A 159 6.72 -5.79 -13.20
CA PHE A 159 5.96 -4.61 -13.56
C PHE A 159 5.04 -4.91 -14.77
N VAL A 160 3.76 -4.61 -14.63
CA VAL A 160 2.76 -4.84 -15.68
C VAL A 160 2.48 -3.55 -16.43
N SER A 161 2.03 -2.51 -15.73
CA SER A 161 1.62 -1.25 -16.35
C SER A 161 1.58 -0.09 -15.36
N ASN A 162 1.62 1.12 -15.91
CA ASN A 162 1.18 2.36 -15.26
C ASN A 162 -0.02 2.87 -16.05
N ILE A 163 -1.20 2.78 -15.46
CA ILE A 163 -2.46 3.21 -16.07
C ILE A 163 -2.70 4.66 -15.66
N HIS A 164 -2.90 5.53 -16.64
CA HIS A 164 -3.33 6.90 -16.40
C HIS A 164 -4.84 6.95 -16.23
N TRP A 165 -5.29 7.38 -15.04
CA TRP A 165 -6.69 7.56 -14.72
C TRP A 165 -7.07 9.03 -14.79
N ARG A 166 -8.07 9.38 -15.58
CA ARG A 166 -8.59 10.76 -15.66
C ARG A 166 -9.52 11.01 -14.49
N ARG A 167 -9.04 11.80 -13.51
CA ARG A 167 -9.79 12.15 -12.30
C ARG A 167 -10.85 13.22 -12.51
N SER A 168 -10.60 14.20 -13.39
CA SER A 168 -11.46 15.36 -13.59
C SER A 168 -11.68 15.64 -15.08
N GLU A 169 -12.92 16.03 -15.44
CA GLU A 169 -13.25 16.46 -16.80
C GLU A 169 -12.89 17.92 -17.06
N SER A 170 -12.80 18.73 -16.01
CA SER A 170 -12.47 20.16 -16.11
C SER A 170 -11.05 20.45 -15.66
N GLN A 171 -10.39 21.33 -16.40
CA GLN A 171 -9.12 21.91 -15.96
C GLN A 171 -9.38 22.80 -14.75
N ASN A 172 -8.47 22.77 -13.78
CA ASN A 172 -8.52 23.69 -12.65
C ASN A 172 -8.07 25.08 -13.13
N ASN A 173 -9.03 26.01 -13.22
CA ASN A 173 -8.77 27.38 -13.69
C ASN A 173 -7.82 28.18 -12.78
N ASN A 174 -7.52 27.67 -11.59
CA ASN A 174 -6.60 28.30 -10.62
C ASN A 174 -5.19 27.71 -10.67
N ALA A 175 -4.88 26.85 -11.63
CA ALA A 175 -3.53 26.29 -11.76
C ALA A 175 -2.55 27.39 -12.21
N THR A 176 -1.48 27.61 -11.43
CA THR A 176 -0.43 28.60 -11.74
C THR A 176 0.39 28.20 -12.97
N HIS A 177 0.40 26.91 -13.30
CA HIS A 177 1.13 26.33 -14.43
C HIS A 177 0.21 25.38 -15.23
N LEU A 178 0.68 24.16 -15.53
CA LEU A 178 -0.12 23.14 -16.18
C LEU A 178 -1.06 22.48 -15.17
N SER A 179 -2.33 22.31 -15.56
CA SER A 179 -3.31 21.61 -14.74
C SER A 179 -3.13 20.10 -14.89
N THR A 180 -2.94 19.41 -13.76
CA THR A 180 -2.94 17.93 -13.72
C THR A 180 -4.38 17.45 -13.56
N VAL A 181 -4.85 16.66 -14.52
CA VAL A 181 -6.24 16.12 -14.55
C VAL A 181 -6.28 14.61 -14.32
N GLY A 182 -5.12 13.98 -14.16
CA GLY A 182 -5.00 12.54 -14.06
C GLY A 182 -4.26 12.08 -12.81
N GLU A 183 -4.44 10.82 -12.52
CA GLU A 183 -3.74 10.06 -11.49
C GLU A 183 -3.20 8.77 -12.10
N HIS A 184 -2.43 8.02 -11.34
CA HIS A 184 -1.80 6.79 -11.76
C HIS A 184 -2.37 5.59 -11.03
N ILE A 185 -2.47 4.46 -11.73
CA ILE A 185 -2.65 3.14 -11.12
C ILE A 185 -1.45 2.31 -11.51
N ILE A 186 -0.57 2.05 -10.56
CA ILE A 186 0.63 1.24 -10.75
C ILE A 186 0.27 -0.23 -10.57
N VAL A 187 0.63 -1.07 -11.54
CA VAL A 187 0.25 -2.48 -11.56
C VAL A 187 1.49 -3.37 -11.57
N TYR A 188 1.53 -4.30 -10.60
CA TYR A 188 2.54 -5.35 -10.50
C TYR A 188 1.89 -6.72 -10.39
N ALA A 189 2.50 -7.72 -11.01
CA ALA A 189 2.20 -9.12 -10.75
C ALA A 189 3.09 -9.67 -9.63
N LYS A 190 2.69 -10.74 -8.97
CA LYS A 190 3.62 -11.51 -8.15
C LYS A 190 4.67 -12.19 -9.02
N ILE A 191 4.22 -12.91 -10.08
CA ILE A 191 5.05 -13.47 -11.16
C ILE A 191 4.37 -13.18 -12.49
N LYS A 192 4.88 -12.21 -13.23
CA LYS A 192 4.23 -11.68 -14.44
C LYS A 192 3.95 -12.75 -15.51
N ILE A 193 4.84 -13.70 -15.68
CA ILE A 193 4.67 -14.76 -16.69
C ILE A 193 3.41 -15.59 -16.41
N ASN A 194 3.00 -15.73 -15.14
CA ASN A 194 1.85 -16.53 -14.74
C ASN A 194 0.51 -15.85 -15.04
N LEU A 195 0.48 -14.51 -15.20
CA LEU A 195 -0.74 -13.78 -15.58
C LEU A 195 -1.32 -14.21 -16.92
N TYR A 196 -0.47 -14.74 -17.80
CA TYR A 196 -0.86 -15.12 -19.16
C TYR A 196 -1.04 -16.63 -19.34
N SER A 197 -0.80 -17.41 -18.28
CA SER A 197 -0.85 -18.89 -18.33
C SER A 197 -2.23 -19.44 -18.00
N THR A 198 -3.11 -18.67 -17.43
CA THR A 198 -4.51 -19.02 -17.17
C THR A 198 -5.33 -18.84 -18.46
N LYS A 199 -5.40 -19.89 -19.26
CA LYS A 199 -6.38 -20.06 -20.34
C LYS A 199 -7.53 -20.92 -19.85
#